data_988614a6d88f1eb637244b4819fe1b38
#
_entry.id   988614a6d88f1eb637244b4819fe1b38
#
_cell.length_a   1.000
_cell.length_b   1.000
_cell.length_c   1.000
_cell.angle_alpha   90.00
_cell.angle_beta   90.00
_cell.angle_gamma   90.00
#
_symmetry.space_group_name_H-M   'P 1'
#
loop_
_entity.id
_entity.type
_entity.pdbx_description
1 polymer ?
#
loop_
_entity_poly.entity_id
_entity_poly.type
_entity_poly.pdbx_seq_one_letter_code
_entity_poly.pdbx_strand_id
1 'polypeptide(L)'
;MSDLRTQAIVLSRVKYQESDRILTLLTPEGRFSAIARGVRKERSKLAGSIEPFTVSDVVLHFKFQNPDPGGGLAILTSATMLKFYQNIITDLDTLTIASNFLKVINRLTNDADSKDFFHLIKNALSALNTAEKYQIPLVETHFYLNLAFISGEIINLATDSNGDRLTLDGSYNWHSFDRCFVLAADGAGEFNADTIKILRLMTFMPVATILKIKDIHTHLNALNIILHTLREMF
;
A
#
# COMPACT_ATOMS: atom_id res chain seq x y z
N MET A 1 5.06 -27.65 -17.75
CA MET A 1 5.16 -26.22 -18.10
C MET A 1 3.78 -25.63 -17.98
N SER A 2 3.63 -24.52 -17.30
CA SER A 2 2.34 -23.84 -17.12
C SER A 2 2.53 -22.32 -17.28
N ASP A 3 1.50 -21.67 -17.78
CA ASP A 3 1.44 -20.23 -17.89
C ASP A 3 0.42 -19.68 -16.90
N LEU A 4 0.79 -18.59 -16.21
CA LEU A 4 -0.11 -17.80 -15.39
C LEU A 4 -0.32 -16.45 -16.09
N ARG A 5 -1.59 -16.14 -16.39
CA ARG A 5 -1.98 -14.81 -16.88
C ARG A 5 -2.70 -14.07 -15.77
N THR A 6 -2.14 -12.94 -15.37
CA THR A 6 -2.65 -12.17 -14.23
C THR A 6 -2.27 -10.70 -14.33
N GLN A 7 -2.87 -9.87 -13.47
CA GLN A 7 -2.41 -8.50 -13.25
C GLN A 7 -1.22 -8.49 -12.29
N ALA A 8 -0.26 -7.63 -12.55
CA ALA A 8 0.91 -7.48 -11.69
C ALA A 8 1.27 -6.01 -11.44
N ILE A 9 1.85 -5.79 -10.26
CA ILE A 9 2.54 -4.56 -9.86
C ILE A 9 4.00 -4.91 -9.60
N VAL A 10 4.93 -4.11 -10.12
CA VAL A 10 6.37 -4.30 -9.89
C VAL A 10 6.74 -3.74 -8.52
N LEU A 11 7.07 -4.61 -7.57
CA LEU A 11 7.56 -4.22 -6.24
C LEU A 11 9.04 -3.86 -6.27
N SER A 12 9.85 -4.61 -7.01
CA SER A 12 11.27 -4.32 -7.20
C SER A 12 11.77 -4.83 -8.55
N ARG A 13 12.89 -4.26 -8.98
CA ARG A 13 13.58 -4.68 -10.21
C ARG A 13 15.09 -4.57 -10.04
N VAL A 14 15.80 -5.59 -10.46
CA VAL A 14 17.26 -5.67 -10.40
C VAL A 14 17.84 -5.92 -11.80
N LYS A 15 18.92 -5.24 -12.15
CA LYS A 15 19.65 -5.51 -13.39
C LYS A 15 20.23 -6.92 -13.31
N TYR A 16 20.07 -7.70 -14.37
CA TYR A 16 20.59 -9.05 -14.48
C TYR A 16 21.20 -9.25 -15.86
N GLN A 17 22.42 -9.75 -15.92
CA GLN A 17 23.23 -9.83 -17.15
C GLN A 17 23.23 -8.49 -17.94
N GLU A 18 23.54 -8.52 -19.23
CA GLU A 18 23.69 -7.28 -20.03
C GLU A 18 22.35 -6.62 -20.35
N SER A 19 21.31 -7.39 -20.64
CA SER A 19 20.05 -6.88 -21.18
C SER A 19 18.81 -7.26 -20.39
N ASP A 20 18.94 -8.05 -19.34
CA ASP A 20 17.82 -8.64 -18.60
C ASP A 20 17.55 -7.88 -17.29
N ARG A 21 16.38 -8.11 -16.71
CA ARG A 21 16.02 -7.72 -15.34
C ARG A 21 15.37 -8.89 -14.63
N ILE A 22 15.64 -9.01 -13.33
CA ILE A 22 14.82 -9.82 -12.42
C ILE A 22 13.83 -8.86 -11.75
N LEU A 23 12.57 -9.27 -11.75
CA LEU A 23 11.46 -8.52 -11.20
C LEU A 23 10.88 -9.28 -10.02
N THR A 24 10.49 -8.54 -8.97
CA THR A 24 9.55 -9.03 -7.97
C THR A 24 8.18 -8.45 -8.30
N LEU A 25 7.24 -9.32 -8.60
CA LEU A 25 5.89 -9.00 -9.02
C LEU A 25 4.90 -9.37 -7.93
N LEU A 26 4.03 -8.45 -7.56
CA LEU A 26 2.85 -8.72 -6.75
C LEU A 26 1.65 -8.92 -7.67
N THR A 27 0.96 -10.02 -7.48
CA THR A 27 -0.26 -10.38 -8.21
C THR A 27 -1.37 -10.77 -7.22
N PRO A 28 -2.63 -10.87 -7.63
CA PRO A 28 -3.68 -11.41 -6.76
C PRO A 28 -3.45 -12.87 -6.33
N GLU A 29 -2.68 -13.63 -7.12
CA GLU A 29 -2.42 -15.05 -6.87
C GLU A 29 -1.17 -15.31 -6.03
N GLY A 30 -0.29 -14.30 -5.87
CA GLY A 30 0.94 -14.46 -5.11
C GLY A 30 2.01 -13.44 -5.48
N ARG A 31 3.13 -13.53 -4.78
CA ARG A 31 4.35 -12.80 -5.11
C ARG A 31 5.26 -13.71 -5.95
N PHE A 32 5.63 -13.26 -7.13
CA PHE A 32 6.46 -14.02 -8.05
C PHE A 32 7.76 -13.29 -8.39
N SER A 33 8.84 -14.07 -8.49
CA SER A 33 10.08 -13.62 -9.10
C SER A 33 10.08 -13.99 -10.58
N ALA A 34 10.37 -13.04 -11.46
CA ALA A 34 10.37 -13.30 -12.89
C ALA A 34 11.57 -12.65 -13.59
N ILE A 35 12.15 -13.37 -14.56
CA ILE A 35 13.16 -12.81 -15.46
C ILE A 35 12.48 -12.20 -16.69
N ALA A 36 12.75 -10.92 -16.93
CA ALA A 36 12.37 -10.21 -18.15
C ALA A 36 13.58 -10.13 -19.08
N ARG A 37 13.62 -11.02 -20.07
CA ARG A 37 14.77 -11.14 -20.99
C ARG A 37 14.79 -10.03 -22.02
N GLY A 38 15.96 -9.49 -22.30
CA GLY A 38 16.20 -8.46 -23.30
C GLY A 38 15.48 -7.14 -23.04
N VAL A 39 14.96 -6.94 -21.83
CA VAL A 39 14.11 -5.79 -21.49
C VAL A 39 14.84 -4.46 -21.51
N ARG A 40 16.16 -4.49 -21.36
CA ARG A 40 17.03 -3.30 -21.40
C ARG A 40 17.51 -2.93 -22.83
N LYS A 41 17.16 -3.74 -23.82
CA LYS A 41 17.42 -3.41 -25.23
C LYS A 41 16.51 -2.26 -25.67
N GLU A 42 17.01 -1.38 -26.52
CA GLU A 42 16.33 -0.15 -26.94
C GLU A 42 14.93 -0.39 -27.56
N ARG A 43 14.75 -1.52 -28.27
CA ARG A 43 13.49 -1.89 -28.91
C ARG A 43 12.64 -2.89 -28.11
N SER A 44 12.82 -2.95 -26.79
CA SER A 44 12.06 -3.89 -25.95
C SER A 44 10.60 -3.48 -25.83
N LYS A 45 9.69 -4.39 -26.23
CA LYS A 45 8.24 -4.21 -26.06
C LYS A 45 7.79 -4.33 -24.60
N LEU A 46 8.60 -4.95 -23.74
CA LEU A 46 8.27 -5.15 -22.33
C LEU A 46 8.65 -3.96 -21.43
N ALA A 47 9.59 -3.11 -21.87
CA ALA A 47 10.24 -2.12 -21.01
C ALA A 47 9.25 -1.18 -20.30
N GLY A 48 8.29 -0.61 -21.04
CA GLY A 48 7.31 0.33 -20.46
C GLY A 48 6.30 -0.33 -19.53
N SER A 49 6.01 -1.61 -19.74
CA SER A 49 4.99 -2.34 -18.96
C SER A 49 5.51 -2.92 -17.64
N ILE A 50 6.80 -2.78 -17.34
CA ILE A 50 7.42 -3.28 -16.09
C ILE A 50 8.12 -2.17 -15.30
N GLU A 51 7.70 -0.94 -15.54
CA GLU A 51 8.14 0.20 -14.73
C GLU A 51 7.44 0.20 -13.36
N PRO A 52 8.09 0.73 -12.30
CA PRO A 52 7.41 0.99 -11.04
C PRO A 52 6.15 1.86 -11.26
N PHE A 53 5.19 1.73 -10.37
CA PHE A 53 3.93 2.48 -10.43
C PHE A 53 3.10 2.21 -11.69
N THR A 54 3.25 1.00 -12.27
CA THR A 54 2.36 0.48 -13.31
C THR A 54 1.53 -0.69 -12.79
N VAL A 55 0.33 -0.84 -13.33
CA VAL A 55 -0.43 -2.09 -13.28
C VAL A 55 -0.42 -2.66 -14.69
N SER A 56 0.01 -3.90 -14.84
CA SER A 56 0.13 -4.55 -16.15
C SER A 56 -0.49 -5.93 -16.15
N ASP A 57 -1.12 -6.31 -17.26
CA ASP A 57 -1.41 -7.71 -17.55
C ASP A 57 -0.11 -8.40 -17.95
N VAL A 58 0.21 -9.49 -17.28
CA VAL A 58 1.44 -10.25 -17.49
C VAL A 58 1.15 -11.72 -17.79
N VAL A 59 2.06 -12.35 -18.52
CA VAL A 59 2.09 -13.80 -18.70
C VAL A 59 3.41 -14.30 -18.16
N LEU A 60 3.33 -15.11 -17.11
CA LEU A 60 4.46 -15.75 -16.43
C LEU A 60 4.51 -17.22 -16.85
N HIS A 61 5.62 -17.64 -17.41
CA HIS A 61 5.88 -19.01 -17.81
C HIS A 61 6.73 -19.72 -16.76
N PHE A 62 6.24 -20.86 -16.27
CA PHE A 62 6.90 -21.70 -15.27
C PHE A 62 7.41 -23.00 -15.87
N LYS A 63 8.60 -23.43 -15.46
CA LYS A 63 9.18 -24.71 -15.90
C LYS A 63 8.43 -25.94 -15.34
N PHE A 64 7.75 -25.77 -14.20
CA PHE A 64 7.00 -26.82 -13.52
C PHE A 64 5.49 -26.62 -13.68
N GLN A 65 4.68 -27.66 -13.46
CA GLN A 65 3.24 -27.63 -13.75
C GLN A 65 2.39 -26.81 -12.77
N ASN A 66 2.88 -26.51 -11.57
CA ASN A 66 2.18 -25.65 -10.62
C ASN A 66 2.95 -24.35 -10.44
N PRO A 67 2.35 -23.19 -10.79
CA PRO A 67 2.89 -21.89 -10.41
C PRO A 67 2.79 -21.79 -8.88
N ASP A 68 3.91 -22.00 -8.20
CA ASP A 68 4.00 -21.86 -6.76
C ASP A 68 4.59 -20.47 -6.46
N PRO A 69 3.85 -19.59 -5.75
CA PRO A 69 4.41 -18.36 -5.21
C PRO A 69 5.64 -18.73 -4.37
N GLY A 70 6.82 -18.14 -4.70
CA GLY A 70 8.09 -18.55 -4.08
C GLY A 70 8.81 -19.75 -4.72
N GLY A 71 8.15 -20.50 -5.59
CA GLY A 71 8.65 -21.75 -6.19
C GLY A 71 9.72 -21.61 -7.29
N GLY A 72 10.35 -20.45 -7.44
CA GLY A 72 11.45 -20.23 -8.37
C GLY A 72 11.26 -19.09 -9.35
N LEU A 73 12.22 -18.90 -10.25
CA LEU A 73 12.25 -17.82 -11.20
C LEU A 73 11.40 -18.15 -12.43
N ALA A 74 10.27 -17.45 -12.59
CA ALA A 74 9.45 -17.50 -13.78
C ALA A 74 10.10 -16.74 -14.95
N ILE A 75 9.62 -16.96 -16.17
CA ILE A 75 9.97 -16.16 -17.35
C ILE A 75 8.79 -15.25 -17.67
N LEU A 76 9.00 -13.94 -17.67
CA LEU A 76 8.03 -12.99 -18.16
C LEU A 76 8.01 -13.04 -19.70
N THR A 77 6.95 -13.61 -20.27
CA THR A 77 6.80 -13.78 -21.72
C THR A 77 6.04 -12.65 -22.38
N SER A 78 5.10 -12.03 -21.63
CA SER A 78 4.31 -10.90 -22.11
C SER A 78 4.01 -9.94 -20.96
N ALA A 79 3.95 -8.65 -21.27
CA ALA A 79 3.45 -7.62 -20.37
C ALA A 79 2.78 -6.52 -21.19
N THR A 80 1.54 -6.17 -20.81
CA THR A 80 0.78 -5.07 -21.39
C THR A 80 0.37 -4.11 -20.31
N MET A 81 0.81 -2.86 -20.38
CA MET A 81 0.47 -1.84 -19.40
C MET A 81 -1.04 -1.54 -19.46
N LEU A 82 -1.72 -1.70 -18.33
CA LEU A 82 -3.12 -1.31 -18.14
C LEU A 82 -3.24 0.11 -17.60
N LYS A 83 -2.36 0.47 -16.67
CA LYS A 83 -2.36 1.79 -16.04
C LYS A 83 -0.96 2.19 -15.62
N PHE A 84 -0.62 3.44 -15.87
CA PHE A 84 0.57 4.09 -15.37
C PHE A 84 0.17 5.28 -14.48
N TYR A 85 0.68 5.31 -13.27
CA TYR A 85 0.43 6.37 -12.29
C TYR A 85 1.48 7.47 -12.45
N GLN A 86 1.43 8.19 -13.59
CA GLN A 86 2.49 9.12 -14.01
C GLN A 86 2.65 10.32 -13.08
N ASN A 87 1.57 10.80 -12.41
CA ASN A 87 1.67 11.96 -11.53
C ASN A 87 2.53 11.68 -10.29
N ILE A 88 2.63 10.40 -9.88
CA ILE A 88 3.50 9.99 -8.77
C ILE A 88 4.96 10.36 -9.03
N ILE A 89 5.44 10.23 -10.27
CA ILE A 89 6.85 10.49 -10.61
C ILE A 89 7.17 11.97 -10.86
N THR A 90 6.17 12.84 -10.88
CA THR A 90 6.34 14.29 -11.12
C THR A 90 6.57 15.08 -9.84
N ASP A 91 6.28 14.50 -8.69
CA ASP A 91 6.46 15.12 -7.37
C ASP A 91 7.31 14.21 -6.47
N LEU A 92 8.37 14.78 -5.87
CA LEU A 92 9.35 14.01 -5.10
C LEU A 92 8.75 13.41 -3.81
N ASP A 93 7.88 14.15 -3.14
CA ASP A 93 7.25 13.69 -1.89
C ASP A 93 6.33 12.50 -2.19
N THR A 94 5.48 12.63 -3.21
CA THR A 94 4.57 11.57 -3.66
C THR A 94 5.34 10.33 -4.14
N LEU A 95 6.44 10.54 -4.89
CA LEU A 95 7.32 9.46 -5.35
C LEU A 95 7.95 8.72 -4.17
N THR A 96 8.40 9.44 -3.15
CA THR A 96 9.00 8.86 -1.94
C THR A 96 7.98 8.01 -1.19
N ILE A 97 6.78 8.53 -0.98
CA ILE A 97 5.68 7.84 -0.30
C ILE A 97 5.29 6.55 -1.05
N ALA A 98 5.05 6.66 -2.36
CA ALA A 98 4.71 5.52 -3.19
C ALA A 98 5.82 4.45 -3.21
N SER A 99 7.08 4.88 -3.24
CA SER A 99 8.24 3.99 -3.15
C SER A 99 8.31 3.26 -1.81
N ASN A 100 7.97 3.94 -0.70
CA ASN A 100 7.89 3.33 0.62
C ASN A 100 6.76 2.30 0.70
N PHE A 101 5.61 2.58 0.12
CA PHE A 101 4.52 1.59 0.02
C PHE A 101 4.97 0.31 -0.68
N LEU A 102 5.65 0.42 -1.83
CA LEU A 102 6.17 -0.74 -2.54
C LEU A 102 7.20 -1.51 -1.71
N LYS A 103 8.10 -0.81 -1.00
CA LYS A 103 9.13 -1.44 -0.14
C LYS A 103 8.49 -2.21 1.02
N VAL A 104 7.52 -1.60 1.70
CA VAL A 104 6.85 -2.22 2.85
C VAL A 104 6.07 -3.45 2.39
N ILE A 105 5.29 -3.35 1.32
CA ILE A 105 4.59 -4.49 0.73
C ILE A 105 5.58 -5.60 0.34
N ASN A 106 6.70 -5.26 -0.32
CA ASN A 106 7.70 -6.24 -0.71
C ASN A 106 8.33 -6.99 0.47
N ARG A 107 8.45 -6.31 1.63
CA ARG A 107 8.97 -6.92 2.87
C ARG A 107 7.96 -7.83 3.55
N LEU A 108 6.68 -7.45 3.57
CA LEU A 108 5.63 -8.15 4.30
C LEU A 108 5.00 -9.28 3.51
N THR A 109 4.93 -9.18 2.18
CA THR A 109 4.34 -10.23 1.36
C THR A 109 5.28 -11.43 1.29
N ASN A 110 4.88 -12.49 1.97
CA ASN A 110 5.34 -13.84 1.71
C ASN A 110 4.35 -14.50 0.73
N ASP A 111 4.71 -15.65 0.22
CA ASP A 111 4.17 -16.20 -1.03
C ASP A 111 2.67 -16.55 -1.08
N ALA A 112 1.91 -16.53 0.02
CA ALA A 112 0.56 -17.13 0.05
C ALA A 112 -0.64 -16.16 0.02
N ASP A 113 -0.61 -15.02 0.70
CA ASP A 113 -1.80 -14.14 0.86
C ASP A 113 -1.62 -12.76 0.24
N SER A 114 -1.46 -12.71 -1.08
CA SER A 114 -1.11 -11.47 -1.78
C SER A 114 -2.31 -10.67 -2.30
N LYS A 115 -3.51 -11.25 -2.35
CA LYS A 115 -4.69 -10.61 -2.95
C LYS A 115 -5.05 -9.29 -2.27
N ASP A 116 -5.10 -9.28 -0.95
CA ASP A 116 -5.45 -8.08 -0.19
C ASP A 116 -4.34 -7.02 -0.27
N PHE A 117 -3.08 -7.43 -0.22
CA PHE A 117 -1.94 -6.55 -0.46
C PHE A 117 -1.95 -5.96 -1.87
N PHE A 118 -2.29 -6.77 -2.90
CA PHE A 118 -2.40 -6.29 -4.28
C PHE A 118 -3.49 -5.22 -4.42
N HIS A 119 -4.67 -5.44 -3.83
CA HIS A 119 -5.75 -4.46 -3.86
C HIS A 119 -5.40 -3.21 -3.07
N LEU A 120 -4.79 -3.35 -1.89
CA LEU A 120 -4.36 -2.23 -1.06
C LEU A 120 -3.40 -1.31 -1.81
N ILE A 121 -2.29 -1.86 -2.35
CA ILE A 121 -1.30 -1.05 -3.06
C ILE A 121 -1.85 -0.43 -4.34
N LYS A 122 -2.64 -1.18 -5.11
CA LYS A 122 -3.28 -0.67 -6.33
C LYS A 122 -4.18 0.54 -6.05
N ASN A 123 -4.99 0.47 -4.98
CA ASN A 123 -5.88 1.54 -4.56
C ASN A 123 -5.09 2.75 -4.03
N ALA A 124 -4.04 2.51 -3.22
CA ALA A 124 -3.18 3.56 -2.69
C ALA A 124 -2.44 4.33 -3.80
N LEU A 125 -1.84 3.61 -4.77
CA LEU A 125 -1.19 4.24 -5.92
C LEU A 125 -2.19 5.03 -6.78
N SER A 126 -3.41 4.50 -6.95
CA SER A 126 -4.46 5.21 -7.68
C SER A 126 -4.88 6.51 -6.98
N ALA A 127 -5.00 6.47 -5.66
CA ALA A 127 -5.33 7.64 -4.86
C ALA A 127 -4.20 8.68 -4.86
N LEU A 128 -2.95 8.26 -4.63
CA LEU A 128 -1.78 9.16 -4.69
C LEU A 128 -1.65 9.86 -6.04
N ASN A 129 -1.96 9.16 -7.14
CA ASN A 129 -1.86 9.73 -8.49
C ASN A 129 -2.82 10.91 -8.74
N THR A 130 -3.88 11.02 -7.95
CA THR A 130 -4.93 12.05 -8.11
C THR A 130 -5.14 12.93 -6.89
N ALA A 131 -4.46 12.62 -5.79
CA ALA A 131 -4.59 13.33 -4.53
C ALA A 131 -4.04 14.77 -4.64
N GLU A 132 -4.75 15.71 -4.04
CA GLU A 132 -4.21 17.05 -3.77
C GLU A 132 -3.18 16.97 -2.63
N LYS A 133 -2.31 17.95 -2.54
CA LYS A 133 -1.18 17.92 -1.60
C LYS A 133 -1.61 17.71 -0.13
N TYR A 134 -2.70 18.34 0.29
CA TYR A 134 -3.24 18.17 1.64
C TYR A 134 -3.88 16.79 1.88
N GLN A 135 -4.22 16.06 0.83
CA GLN A 135 -4.83 14.73 0.90
C GLN A 135 -3.79 13.60 1.02
N ILE A 136 -2.53 13.87 0.72
CA ILE A 136 -1.47 12.84 0.75
C ILE A 136 -1.38 12.15 2.13
N PRO A 137 -1.36 12.87 3.27
CA PRO A 137 -1.34 12.22 4.58
C PRO A 137 -2.57 11.32 4.84
N LEU A 138 -3.73 11.66 4.27
CA LEU A 138 -4.94 10.84 4.37
C LEU A 138 -4.79 9.50 3.63
N VAL A 139 -4.20 9.54 2.43
CA VAL A 139 -3.91 8.34 1.65
C VAL A 139 -2.90 7.46 2.38
N GLU A 140 -1.88 8.04 2.99
CA GLU A 140 -0.89 7.31 3.78
C GLU A 140 -1.52 6.68 5.03
N THR A 141 -2.29 7.45 5.80
CA THR A 141 -2.98 6.94 7.00
C THR A 141 -3.89 5.78 6.64
N HIS A 142 -4.70 5.94 5.57
CA HIS A 142 -5.56 4.88 5.07
C HIS A 142 -4.76 3.63 4.65
N PHE A 143 -3.65 3.80 3.93
CA PHE A 143 -2.79 2.70 3.51
C PHE A 143 -2.24 1.93 4.72
N TYR A 144 -1.61 2.61 5.67
CA TYR A 144 -0.98 1.96 6.82
C TYR A 144 -1.99 1.36 7.81
N LEU A 145 -3.17 1.97 8.01
CA LEU A 145 -4.24 1.37 8.81
C LEU A 145 -4.73 0.05 8.21
N ASN A 146 -4.96 0.01 6.90
CA ASN A 146 -5.38 -1.21 6.24
C ASN A 146 -4.25 -2.23 6.13
N LEU A 147 -3.01 -1.78 6.00
CA LEU A 147 -1.84 -2.64 6.07
C LEU A 147 -1.74 -3.33 7.43
N ALA A 148 -1.90 -2.57 8.51
CA ALA A 148 -1.92 -3.11 9.89
C ALA A 148 -3.03 -4.17 10.03
N PHE A 149 -4.22 -3.89 9.53
CA PHE A 149 -5.33 -4.84 9.56
C PHE A 149 -5.01 -6.14 8.81
N ILE A 150 -4.50 -6.05 7.57
CA ILE A 150 -4.13 -7.22 6.74
C ILE A 150 -2.99 -8.02 7.38
N SER A 151 -2.06 -7.34 8.06
CA SER A 151 -0.91 -7.96 8.74
C SER A 151 -1.25 -8.52 10.13
N GLY A 152 -2.49 -8.37 10.61
CA GLY A 152 -2.91 -8.79 11.95
C GLY A 152 -2.50 -7.85 13.08
N GLU A 153 -1.90 -6.71 12.77
CA GLU A 153 -1.46 -5.66 13.70
C GLU A 153 -2.58 -4.62 13.92
N ILE A 154 -3.69 -5.05 14.51
CA ILE A 154 -4.89 -4.22 14.61
C ILE A 154 -4.71 -3.11 15.66
N ILE A 155 -4.95 -1.87 15.24
CA ILE A 155 -5.04 -0.72 16.15
C ILE A 155 -6.42 -0.70 16.81
N ASN A 156 -6.44 -0.58 18.14
CA ASN A 156 -7.68 -0.47 18.88
C ASN A 156 -8.25 0.95 18.73
N LEU A 157 -9.31 1.06 17.96
CA LEU A 157 -10.08 2.29 17.78
C LEU A 157 -11.41 2.29 18.57
N ALA A 158 -11.62 1.32 19.47
CA ALA A 158 -12.90 1.14 20.17
C ALA A 158 -12.86 1.56 21.63
N THR A 159 -11.73 1.32 22.30
CA THR A 159 -11.57 1.59 23.76
C THR A 159 -10.34 2.43 24.03
N ASP A 160 -10.31 3.04 25.19
CA ASP A 160 -9.13 3.76 25.72
C ASP A 160 -8.16 2.81 26.47
N SER A 161 -7.14 3.39 27.09
CA SER A 161 -6.13 2.67 27.87
C SER A 161 -6.67 1.92 29.10
N ASN A 162 -7.85 2.30 29.60
CA ASN A 162 -8.51 1.64 30.72
C ASN A 162 -9.46 0.52 30.25
N GLY A 163 -9.67 0.37 28.94
CA GLY A 163 -10.65 -0.55 28.37
C GLY A 163 -12.06 0.03 28.24
N ASP A 164 -12.25 1.30 28.59
CA ASP A 164 -13.52 1.99 28.49
C ASP A 164 -13.81 2.38 27.02
N ARG A 165 -15.08 2.29 26.61
CA ARG A 165 -15.48 2.67 25.26
C ARG A 165 -15.26 4.16 25.01
N LEU A 166 -14.71 4.49 23.86
CA LEU A 166 -14.56 5.88 23.44
C LEU A 166 -15.94 6.51 23.23
N THR A 167 -16.19 7.63 23.91
CA THR A 167 -17.49 8.32 23.94
C THR A 167 -17.55 9.50 22.98
N LEU A 168 -18.76 9.96 22.68
CA LEU A 168 -18.96 11.09 21.78
C LEU A 168 -18.50 12.43 22.37
N ASP A 169 -18.59 12.58 23.69
CA ASP A 169 -18.21 13.79 24.41
C ASP A 169 -16.75 13.71 24.90
N GLY A 170 -16.09 12.58 24.68
CA GLY A 170 -14.70 12.38 25.09
C GLY A 170 -13.71 13.08 24.15
N SER A 171 -12.62 13.57 24.74
CA SER A 171 -11.45 14.06 24.04
C SER A 171 -10.25 13.25 24.47
N TYR A 172 -9.43 12.78 23.51
CA TYR A 172 -8.41 11.79 23.78
C TYR A 172 -7.06 12.24 23.22
N ASN A 173 -5.99 11.77 23.86
CA ASN A 173 -4.64 11.82 23.32
C ASN A 173 -4.24 10.44 22.81
N TRP A 174 -3.31 10.38 21.86
CA TRP A 174 -2.76 9.13 21.36
C TRP A 174 -1.45 8.79 22.06
N HIS A 175 -1.37 7.60 22.67
CA HIS A 175 -0.13 7.10 23.26
C HIS A 175 0.57 6.17 22.25
N SER A 176 1.62 6.68 21.60
CA SER A 176 2.26 6.00 20.47
C SER A 176 2.92 4.68 20.84
N PHE A 177 3.50 4.57 22.05
CA PHE A 177 4.17 3.35 22.50
C PHE A 177 3.17 2.23 22.79
N ASP A 178 2.10 2.51 23.51
CA ASP A 178 1.05 1.53 23.87
C ASP A 178 -0.01 1.40 22.74
N ARG A 179 0.05 2.25 21.74
CA ARG A 179 -0.87 2.28 20.58
C ARG A 179 -2.35 2.34 21.02
N CYS A 180 -2.65 3.19 21.98
CA CYS A 180 -3.98 3.33 22.53
C CYS A 180 -4.38 4.79 22.73
N PHE A 181 -5.67 5.04 22.82
CA PHE A 181 -6.21 6.32 23.23
C PHE A 181 -6.18 6.45 24.76
N VAL A 182 -5.88 7.65 25.24
CA VAL A 182 -5.90 8.02 26.66
C VAL A 182 -6.84 9.19 26.80
N LEU A 183 -7.83 9.10 27.71
CA LEU A 183 -8.78 10.18 27.98
C LEU A 183 -8.01 11.43 28.48
N ALA A 184 -8.23 12.57 27.85
CA ALA A 184 -7.65 13.85 28.27
C ALA A 184 -8.39 14.39 29.48
N ALA A 185 -7.69 14.55 30.60
CA ALA A 185 -8.28 14.99 31.88
C ALA A 185 -8.82 16.43 31.83
N ASP A 186 -8.24 17.26 30.97
CA ASP A 186 -8.62 18.67 30.77
C ASP A 186 -9.65 18.86 29.65
N GLY A 187 -10.06 17.78 28.99
CA GLY A 187 -10.99 17.82 27.84
C GLY A 187 -10.37 18.42 26.55
N ALA A 188 -9.04 18.65 26.51
CA ALA A 188 -8.34 19.29 25.41
C ALA A 188 -7.46 18.29 24.60
N GLY A 189 -7.93 17.04 24.47
CA GLY A 189 -7.22 16.02 23.68
C GLY A 189 -7.27 16.31 22.17
N GLU A 190 -6.29 15.77 21.46
CA GLU A 190 -6.11 15.96 20.01
C GLU A 190 -7.14 15.19 19.16
N PHE A 191 -7.77 14.16 19.75
CA PHE A 191 -8.75 13.29 19.09
C PHE A 191 -10.13 13.47 19.69
N ASN A 192 -11.03 14.06 18.95
CA ASN A 192 -12.45 14.10 19.23
C ASN A 192 -13.21 12.95 18.56
N ALA A 193 -14.50 12.84 18.85
CA ALA A 193 -15.36 11.79 18.28
C ALA A 193 -15.35 11.74 16.76
N ASP A 194 -15.31 12.89 16.08
CA ASP A 194 -15.33 12.95 14.61
C ASP A 194 -14.00 12.44 14.01
N THR A 195 -12.86 12.79 14.62
CA THR A 195 -11.55 12.27 14.21
C THR A 195 -11.49 10.75 14.38
N ILE A 196 -11.96 10.23 15.51
CA ILE A 196 -12.01 8.77 15.78
C ILE A 196 -12.95 8.08 14.80
N LYS A 197 -14.09 8.68 14.47
CA LYS A 197 -15.03 8.18 13.47
C LYS A 197 -14.38 8.10 12.08
N ILE A 198 -13.61 9.12 11.68
CA ILE A 198 -12.86 9.12 10.41
C ILE A 198 -11.85 7.96 10.39
N LEU A 199 -11.08 7.77 11.47
CA LEU A 199 -10.14 6.65 11.58
C LEU A 199 -10.85 5.29 11.42
N ARG A 200 -11.99 5.11 12.09
CA ARG A 200 -12.83 3.90 11.92
C ARG A 200 -13.30 3.73 10.48
N LEU A 201 -13.78 4.81 9.84
CA LEU A 201 -14.19 4.76 8.43
C LEU A 201 -13.04 4.35 7.51
N MET A 202 -11.80 4.80 7.79
CA MET A 202 -10.62 4.46 7.01
C MET A 202 -10.29 2.96 7.03
N THR A 203 -10.73 2.18 8.03
CA THR A 203 -10.44 0.74 8.09
C THR A 203 -11.34 -0.12 7.19
N PHE A 204 -12.47 0.40 6.70
CA PHE A 204 -13.39 -0.38 5.87
C PHE A 204 -13.92 0.34 4.62
N MET A 205 -13.75 1.67 4.53
CA MET A 205 -14.17 2.42 3.36
C MET A 205 -13.04 2.59 2.34
N PRO A 206 -13.35 2.59 1.03
CA PRO A 206 -12.35 2.88 0.01
C PRO A 206 -11.73 4.27 0.22
N VAL A 207 -10.44 4.41 -0.02
CA VAL A 207 -9.71 5.69 0.11
C VAL A 207 -10.35 6.81 -0.70
N ALA A 208 -10.86 6.53 -1.89
CA ALA A 208 -11.56 7.50 -2.72
C ALA A 208 -12.84 8.06 -2.08
N THR A 209 -13.47 7.33 -1.15
CA THR A 209 -14.62 7.79 -0.36
C THR A 209 -14.14 8.68 0.78
N ILE A 210 -13.07 8.28 1.46
CA ILE A 210 -12.47 9.06 2.55
C ILE A 210 -12.06 10.45 2.07
N LEU A 211 -11.43 10.56 0.91
CA LEU A 211 -10.99 11.85 0.35
C LEU A 211 -12.13 12.82 0.01
N LYS A 212 -13.38 12.35 0.00
CA LYS A 212 -14.58 13.18 -0.24
C LYS A 212 -15.27 13.66 1.04
N ILE A 213 -14.80 13.26 2.22
CA ILE A 213 -15.37 13.71 3.49
C ILE A 213 -15.19 15.23 3.59
N LYS A 214 -16.29 15.92 3.85
CA LYS A 214 -16.27 17.38 4.02
C LYS A 214 -15.41 17.75 5.23
N ASP A 215 -14.67 18.85 5.10
CA ASP A 215 -13.84 19.42 6.16
C ASP A 215 -12.79 18.46 6.77
N ILE A 216 -12.45 17.35 6.08
CA ILE A 216 -11.47 16.35 6.54
C ILE A 216 -10.10 16.99 6.87
N HIS A 217 -9.77 18.10 6.23
CA HIS A 217 -8.51 18.81 6.45
C HIS A 217 -8.36 19.34 7.89
N THR A 218 -9.46 19.55 8.61
CA THR A 218 -9.43 20.00 10.03
C THR A 218 -8.91 18.92 10.97
N HIS A 219 -8.91 17.65 10.54
CA HIS A 219 -8.46 16.48 11.31
C HIS A 219 -7.01 16.07 11.00
N LEU A 220 -6.32 16.76 10.06
CA LEU A 220 -4.99 16.35 9.59
C LEU A 220 -3.94 16.29 10.70
N ASN A 221 -3.96 17.21 11.66
CA ASN A 221 -3.00 17.21 12.76
C ASN A 221 -3.08 15.93 13.59
N ALA A 222 -4.26 15.55 14.02
CA ALA A 222 -4.48 14.31 14.76
C ALA A 222 -4.16 13.06 13.92
N LEU A 223 -4.57 13.06 12.64
CA LEU A 223 -4.26 11.95 11.73
C LEU A 223 -2.75 11.78 11.51
N ASN A 224 -1.99 12.87 11.46
CA ASN A 224 -0.52 12.80 11.35
C ASN A 224 0.14 12.17 12.57
N ILE A 225 -0.43 12.35 13.77
CA ILE A 225 0.09 11.70 15.01
C ILE A 225 -0.02 10.18 14.87
N ILE A 226 -1.18 9.67 14.50
CA ILE A 226 -1.36 8.23 14.25
C ILE A 226 -0.50 7.76 13.07
N LEU A 227 -0.43 8.52 11.99
CA LEU A 227 0.40 8.19 10.84
C LEU A 227 1.86 7.99 11.22
N HIS A 228 2.40 8.82 12.13
CA HIS A 228 3.76 8.65 12.65
C HIS A 228 3.93 7.26 13.28
N THR A 229 3.04 6.91 14.22
CA THR A 229 3.06 5.57 14.86
C THR A 229 2.93 4.44 13.84
N LEU A 230 2.03 4.59 12.86
CA LEU A 230 1.82 3.59 11.81
C LEU A 230 3.07 3.37 10.94
N ARG A 231 3.79 4.44 10.60
CA ARG A 231 5.05 4.34 9.83
C ARG A 231 6.15 3.61 10.62
N GLU A 232 6.19 3.78 11.93
CA GLU A 232 7.16 3.09 12.81
C GLU A 232 6.86 1.59 12.98
N MET A 233 5.62 1.15 12.74
CA MET A 233 5.25 -0.26 12.79
C MET A 233 5.82 -1.05 11.61
N PHE A 234 6.05 -0.39 10.50
CA PHE A 234 6.41 -1.00 9.22
C PHE A 234 7.68 -0.39 8.63
#